data_05f06f0d1484d863a5cb6b9560ca9fc2
#
_entry.id   05f06f0d1484d863a5cb6b9560ca9fc2
#
_cell.length_a   1.000
_cell.length_b   1.000
_cell.length_c   1.000
_cell.angle_alpha   90.00
_cell.angle_beta   90.00
_cell.angle_gamma   90.00
#
_symmetry.space_group_name_H-M   'P 1'
#
loop_
_entity.id
_entity.type
_entity.pdbx_description
1 polymer ?
#
loop_
_entity_poly.entity_id
_entity_poly.type
_entity_poly.pdbx_seq_one_letter_code
_entity_poly.pdbx_strand_id
1 'polypeptide(L)'
;MHAQRAELEYGLSGSAEPEANDIFRIDFDDPRIDWRLAEGDTEIAPGVTAVLTAGHTPGHQSFVVSRAGGGGFVFAFDAADLSENIEREVSVGTRIGASAEQCAEQIRKLKRIAAQRGYRLVPGHDPVVWPALTAELTVTRGLVKPP
;
A
#
# COMPACT_ATOMS: atom_id res chain seq x y z
N MET A 1 5.74 -3.76 -14.66
CA MET A 1 4.95 -3.37 -13.45
C MET A 1 5.37 -4.25 -12.29
N HIS A 2 5.18 -3.80 -11.02
CA HIS A 2 5.50 -4.60 -9.83
C HIS A 2 4.22 -5.05 -9.14
N ALA A 3 4.15 -6.32 -8.75
CA ALA A 3 3.06 -6.88 -7.96
C ALA A 3 3.59 -7.99 -7.06
N GLN A 4 2.85 -8.30 -5.99
CA GLN A 4 3.07 -9.55 -5.27
C GLN A 4 2.59 -10.72 -6.13
N ARG A 5 3.34 -11.83 -6.12
CA ARG A 5 2.94 -13.04 -6.83
C ARG A 5 1.54 -13.49 -6.45
N ALA A 6 1.24 -13.50 -5.16
CA ALA A 6 -0.05 -13.91 -4.63
C ALA A 6 -1.22 -13.08 -5.17
N GLU A 7 -1.03 -11.78 -5.45
CA GLU A 7 -2.06 -10.92 -6.03
C GLU A 7 -2.37 -11.30 -7.47
N LEU A 8 -1.32 -11.49 -8.27
CA LEU A 8 -1.50 -11.85 -9.67
C LEU A 8 -2.10 -13.25 -9.82
N GLU A 9 -1.64 -14.21 -9.02
CA GLU A 9 -2.18 -15.57 -9.00
C GLU A 9 -3.65 -15.59 -8.58
N TYR A 10 -4.04 -14.78 -7.59
CA TYR A 10 -5.43 -14.63 -7.17
C TYR A 10 -6.29 -14.06 -8.30
N GLY A 11 -5.89 -12.94 -8.88
CA GLY A 11 -6.63 -12.31 -9.98
C GLY A 11 -6.74 -13.17 -11.22
N LEU A 12 -5.73 -14.02 -11.50
CA LEU A 12 -5.70 -14.94 -12.65
C LEU A 12 -6.25 -16.33 -12.32
N SER A 13 -6.75 -16.57 -11.11
CA SER A 13 -7.17 -17.92 -10.66
C SER A 13 -8.28 -18.56 -11.49
N GLY A 14 -9.04 -17.76 -12.26
CA GLY A 14 -10.19 -18.22 -13.03
C GLY A 14 -11.44 -18.51 -12.17
N SER A 15 -11.39 -18.26 -10.87
CA SER A 15 -12.58 -18.29 -10.02
C SER A 15 -13.40 -17.01 -10.19
N ALA A 16 -14.66 -17.03 -9.78
CA ALA A 16 -15.52 -15.85 -9.80
C ALA A 16 -15.25 -14.89 -8.62
N GLU A 17 -14.43 -15.31 -7.65
CA GLU A 17 -14.18 -14.55 -6.44
C GLU A 17 -13.44 -13.22 -6.68
N PRO A 18 -12.36 -13.16 -7.51
CA PRO A 18 -11.71 -11.89 -7.81
C PRO A 18 -12.65 -10.85 -8.40
N GLU A 19 -13.44 -11.21 -9.40
CA GLU A 19 -14.40 -10.29 -10.03
C GLU A 19 -15.49 -9.82 -9.07
N ALA A 20 -15.96 -10.70 -8.17
CA ALA A 20 -16.90 -10.34 -7.11
C ALA A 20 -16.29 -9.34 -6.10
N ASN A 21 -14.98 -9.19 -6.10
CA ASN A 21 -14.20 -8.25 -5.30
C ASN A 21 -13.61 -7.09 -6.14
N ASP A 22 -14.18 -6.79 -7.29
CA ASP A 22 -13.77 -5.70 -8.19
C ASP A 22 -12.34 -5.86 -8.77
N ILE A 23 -11.82 -7.09 -8.84
CA ILE A 23 -10.53 -7.41 -9.45
C ILE A 23 -10.79 -8.02 -10.83
N PHE A 24 -10.82 -7.17 -11.84
CA PHE A 24 -11.20 -7.60 -13.20
C PHE A 24 -9.96 -8.05 -13.98
N ARG A 25 -9.99 -9.29 -14.44
CA ARG A 25 -8.91 -9.89 -15.20
C ARG A 25 -8.46 -9.06 -16.42
N ILE A 26 -9.39 -8.38 -17.08
CA ILE A 26 -9.11 -7.53 -18.24
C ILE A 26 -8.12 -6.40 -17.93
N ASP A 27 -8.00 -5.98 -16.67
CA ASP A 27 -7.16 -4.85 -16.29
C ASP A 27 -5.67 -5.23 -16.21
N PHE A 28 -5.34 -6.51 -16.10
CA PHE A 28 -3.96 -6.95 -15.86
C PHE A 28 -3.55 -8.24 -16.59
N ASP A 29 -4.46 -8.96 -17.25
CA ASP A 29 -4.15 -10.12 -18.10
C ASP A 29 -3.83 -9.68 -19.53
N ASP A 30 -2.79 -8.89 -19.68
CA ASP A 30 -2.31 -8.39 -20.96
C ASP A 30 -0.86 -8.84 -21.16
N PRO A 31 -0.55 -9.59 -22.24
CA PRO A 31 0.79 -10.09 -22.52
C PRO A 31 1.84 -9.00 -22.75
N ARG A 32 1.43 -7.76 -22.92
CA ARG A 32 2.34 -6.59 -23.02
C ARG A 32 2.83 -6.10 -21.66
N ILE A 33 2.22 -6.54 -20.55
CA ILE A 33 2.65 -6.16 -19.22
C ILE A 33 3.86 -7.02 -18.82
N ASP A 34 5.01 -6.37 -18.65
CA ASP A 34 6.18 -6.99 -18.03
C ASP A 34 6.01 -6.95 -16.50
N TRP A 35 5.52 -8.07 -15.95
CA TRP A 35 5.32 -8.23 -14.51
C TRP A 35 6.63 -8.58 -13.80
N ARG A 36 6.99 -7.79 -12.81
CA ARG A 36 8.05 -8.08 -11.85
C ARG A 36 7.41 -8.52 -10.55
N LEU A 37 7.43 -9.81 -10.30
CA LEU A 37 6.73 -10.41 -9.16
C LEU A 37 7.64 -10.40 -7.93
N ALA A 38 7.09 -9.89 -6.83
CA ALA A 38 7.71 -9.90 -5.50
C ALA A 38 7.08 -11.01 -4.64
N GLU A 39 7.85 -11.49 -3.67
CA GLU A 39 7.40 -12.38 -2.61
C GLU A 39 7.82 -11.76 -1.27
N GLY A 40 6.96 -10.90 -0.73
CA GLY A 40 7.24 -10.14 0.49
C GLY A 40 7.74 -8.72 0.23
N ASP A 41 8.43 -8.18 1.23
CA ASP A 41 8.90 -6.79 1.19
C ASP A 41 10.07 -6.66 0.19
N THR A 42 9.94 -5.75 -0.77
CA THR A 42 10.90 -5.63 -1.89
C THR A 42 11.13 -4.17 -2.27
N GLU A 43 12.38 -3.75 -2.39
CA GLU A 43 12.70 -2.44 -2.97
C GLU A 43 12.44 -2.47 -4.48
N ILE A 44 11.52 -1.61 -4.94
CA ILE A 44 11.07 -1.57 -6.34
C ILE A 44 11.69 -0.41 -7.12
N ALA A 45 12.21 0.56 -6.43
CA ALA A 45 13.02 1.66 -6.96
C ALA A 45 13.86 2.24 -5.81
N PRO A 46 14.96 2.96 -6.09
CA PRO A 46 15.78 3.58 -5.06
C PRO A 46 14.94 4.40 -4.07
N GLY A 47 14.92 3.99 -2.80
CA GLY A 47 14.14 4.63 -1.75
C GLY A 47 12.65 4.33 -1.74
N VAL A 48 12.16 3.39 -2.57
CA VAL A 48 10.77 2.95 -2.61
C VAL A 48 10.69 1.45 -2.36
N THR A 49 10.15 1.06 -1.22
CA THR A 49 9.93 -0.36 -0.86
C THR A 49 8.45 -0.68 -0.89
N ALA A 50 8.06 -1.67 -1.68
CA ALA A 50 6.76 -2.33 -1.57
C ALA A 50 6.81 -3.28 -0.37
N VAL A 51 5.87 -3.12 0.54
CA VAL A 51 5.74 -3.94 1.77
C VAL A 51 4.51 -4.81 1.63
N LEU A 52 4.67 -6.12 1.71
CA LEU A 52 3.52 -7.04 1.70
C LEU A 52 2.67 -6.82 2.95
N THR A 53 1.43 -6.45 2.74
CA THR A 53 0.41 -6.25 3.79
C THR A 53 -0.86 -7.02 3.46
N ALA A 54 -0.70 -8.34 3.23
CA ALA A 54 -1.78 -9.24 2.89
C ALA A 54 -2.91 -9.21 3.94
N GLY A 55 -4.15 -9.14 3.47
CA GLY A 55 -5.33 -9.06 4.35
C GLY A 55 -6.54 -8.50 3.62
N HIS A 56 -6.44 -7.30 3.08
CA HIS A 56 -7.46 -6.74 2.19
C HIS A 56 -7.58 -7.60 0.92
N THR A 57 -6.45 -7.86 0.26
CA THR A 57 -6.28 -8.88 -0.78
C THR A 57 -5.06 -9.75 -0.46
N PRO A 58 -4.85 -10.91 -1.17
CA PRO A 58 -3.74 -11.82 -0.84
C PRO A 58 -2.36 -11.21 -1.01
N GLY A 59 -2.21 -10.32 -1.98
CA GLY A 59 -0.95 -9.66 -2.29
C GLY A 59 -1.01 -8.15 -2.12
N HIS A 60 -1.92 -7.63 -1.27
CA HIS A 60 -1.98 -6.20 -0.99
C HIS A 60 -0.61 -5.64 -0.58
N GLN A 61 -0.25 -4.47 -1.12
CA GLN A 61 1.01 -3.80 -0.85
C GLN A 61 0.80 -2.41 -0.27
N SER A 62 1.52 -2.14 0.81
CA SER A 62 1.79 -0.78 1.30
C SER A 62 3.14 -0.31 0.79
N PHE A 63 3.44 0.99 0.85
CA PHE A 63 4.72 1.49 0.37
C PHE A 63 5.46 2.31 1.42
N VAL A 64 6.77 2.07 1.52
CA VAL A 64 7.69 2.92 2.26
C VAL A 64 8.45 3.77 1.27
N VAL A 65 8.37 5.09 1.41
CA VAL A 65 9.00 6.05 0.51
C VAL A 65 9.95 6.93 1.32
N SER A 66 11.25 6.81 1.04
CA SER A 66 12.29 7.65 1.61
C SER A 66 12.48 8.91 0.79
N ARG A 67 12.65 10.05 1.44
CA ARG A 67 12.89 11.34 0.77
C ARG A 67 14.37 11.65 0.69
N ALA A 68 14.81 12.20 -0.45
CA ALA A 68 16.12 12.82 -0.53
C ALA A 68 16.21 13.98 0.48
N GLY A 69 17.22 13.99 1.32
CA GLY A 69 17.35 14.96 2.41
C GLY A 69 16.78 14.53 3.76
N GLY A 70 16.26 13.31 3.85
CA GLY A 70 15.80 12.69 5.09
C GLY A 70 14.30 12.69 5.30
N GLY A 71 13.86 11.82 6.21
CA GLY A 71 12.44 11.56 6.46
C GLY A 71 11.80 10.73 5.35
N GLY A 72 10.49 10.53 5.45
CA GLY A 72 9.75 9.74 4.49
C GLY A 72 8.32 9.46 4.92
N PHE A 73 7.68 8.58 4.17
CA PHE A 73 6.31 8.17 4.39
C PHE A 73 6.17 6.66 4.35
N VAL A 74 5.20 6.17 5.10
CA VAL A 74 4.67 4.80 4.99
C VAL A 74 3.21 4.94 4.56
N PHE A 75 2.89 4.58 3.34
CA PHE A 75 1.53 4.64 2.81
C PHE A 75 0.83 3.31 3.06
N ALA A 76 -0.23 3.33 3.85
CA ALA A 76 -0.96 2.12 4.23
C ALA A 76 -1.87 1.59 3.11
N PHE A 77 -2.43 2.48 2.28
CA PHE A 77 -3.48 2.14 1.32
C PHE A 77 -4.60 1.34 2.01
N ASP A 78 -5.11 0.28 1.40
CA ASP A 78 -6.25 -0.49 1.90
C ASP A 78 -5.93 -1.43 3.08
N ALA A 79 -4.71 -1.36 3.63
CA ALA A 79 -4.43 -1.94 4.95
C ALA A 79 -5.03 -1.09 6.09
N ALA A 80 -5.19 0.24 5.87
CA ALA A 80 -5.82 1.15 6.81
C ALA A 80 -6.35 2.38 6.07
N ASP A 81 -7.66 2.47 5.87
CA ASP A 81 -8.30 3.54 5.10
C ASP A 81 -8.26 4.89 5.80
N LEU A 82 -8.52 4.91 7.09
CA LEU A 82 -8.66 6.11 7.92
C LEU A 82 -7.62 6.15 9.03
N SER A 83 -7.35 7.33 9.54
CA SER A 83 -6.51 7.53 10.74
C SER A 83 -7.01 6.70 11.93
N GLU A 84 -8.33 6.56 12.07
CA GLU A 84 -8.95 5.75 13.12
C GLU A 84 -8.57 4.27 13.03
N ASN A 85 -8.43 3.71 11.82
CA ASN A 85 -7.96 2.33 11.63
C ASN A 85 -6.53 2.16 12.19
N ILE A 86 -5.66 3.15 11.94
CA ILE A 86 -4.28 3.15 12.45
C ILE A 86 -4.24 3.29 13.96
N GLU A 87 -5.01 4.23 14.52
CA GLU A 87 -5.03 4.53 15.95
C GLU A 87 -5.54 3.34 16.77
N ARG A 88 -6.66 2.76 16.35
CA ARG A 88 -7.33 1.65 17.05
C ARG A 88 -6.84 0.27 16.64
N GLU A 89 -6.01 0.18 15.60
CA GLU A 89 -5.57 -1.10 15.01
C GLU A 89 -6.75 -1.98 14.57
N VAL A 90 -7.73 -1.34 13.95
CA VAL A 90 -8.97 -2.00 13.50
C VAL A 90 -8.95 -2.15 11.99
N SER A 91 -9.23 -3.35 11.52
CA SER A 91 -9.32 -3.70 10.10
C SER A 91 -10.36 -2.87 9.36
N VAL A 92 -10.06 -2.51 8.11
CA VAL A 92 -11.02 -1.95 7.14
C VAL A 92 -11.95 -3.01 6.56
N GLY A 93 -11.69 -4.27 6.83
CA GLY A 93 -12.33 -5.42 6.22
C GLY A 93 -11.39 -6.17 5.28
N THR A 94 -11.88 -7.29 4.77
CA THR A 94 -11.13 -8.18 3.89
C THR A 94 -12.02 -8.62 2.73
N ARG A 95 -11.41 -8.78 1.57
CA ARG A 95 -12.05 -9.33 0.37
C ARG A 95 -11.76 -10.81 0.16
N ILE A 96 -10.95 -11.41 1.04
CA ILE A 96 -10.44 -12.79 0.89
C ILE A 96 -10.68 -13.67 2.13
N GLY A 97 -11.55 -13.25 3.02
CA GLY A 97 -11.85 -14.01 4.24
C GLY A 97 -10.72 -14.03 5.29
N ALA A 98 -9.73 -13.14 5.18
CA ALA A 98 -8.74 -12.97 6.23
C ALA A 98 -9.40 -12.49 7.53
N SER A 99 -8.88 -12.93 8.70
CA SER A 99 -9.45 -12.50 9.97
C SER A 99 -9.14 -11.03 10.25
N ALA A 100 -9.98 -10.38 11.06
CA ALA A 100 -9.75 -9.02 11.52
C ALA A 100 -8.39 -8.88 12.22
N GLU A 101 -7.95 -9.92 12.95
CA GLU A 101 -6.64 -9.94 13.60
C GLU A 101 -5.48 -10.00 12.60
N GLN A 102 -5.59 -10.79 11.53
CA GLN A 102 -4.60 -10.81 10.47
C GLN A 102 -4.44 -9.45 9.80
N CYS A 103 -5.55 -8.75 9.54
CA CYS A 103 -5.51 -7.40 8.99
C CYS A 103 -4.93 -6.39 9.99
N ALA A 104 -5.32 -6.45 11.27
CA ALA A 104 -4.78 -5.59 12.32
C ALA A 104 -3.26 -5.77 12.50
N GLU A 105 -2.74 -6.99 12.34
CA GLU A 105 -1.29 -7.23 12.38
C GLU A 105 -0.55 -6.50 11.27
N GLN A 106 -1.15 -6.31 10.08
CA GLN A 106 -0.54 -5.51 9.02
C GLN A 106 -0.46 -4.03 9.41
N ILE A 107 -1.48 -3.50 10.07
CA ILE A 107 -1.44 -2.13 10.61
C ILE A 107 -0.31 -2.00 11.63
N ARG A 108 -0.19 -2.96 12.56
CA ARG A 108 0.90 -2.98 13.54
C ARG A 108 2.29 -3.09 12.87
N LYS A 109 2.41 -3.89 11.80
CA LYS A 109 3.63 -3.96 10.99
C LYS A 109 4.01 -2.57 10.44
N LEU A 110 3.06 -1.86 9.84
CA LEU A 110 3.30 -0.53 9.28
C LEU A 110 3.64 0.51 10.35
N LYS A 111 2.97 0.46 11.52
CA LYS A 111 3.30 1.32 12.68
C LYS A 111 4.74 1.08 13.15
N ARG A 112 5.18 -0.18 13.24
CA ARG A 112 6.56 -0.52 13.61
C ARG A 112 7.56 0.04 12.60
N ILE A 113 7.32 -0.13 11.31
CA ILE A 113 8.18 0.40 10.24
C ILE A 113 8.27 1.93 10.32
N ALA A 114 7.13 2.60 10.46
CA ALA A 114 7.07 4.05 10.57
C ALA A 114 7.85 4.56 11.79
N ALA A 115 7.65 3.95 12.95
CA ALA A 115 8.36 4.31 14.19
C ALA A 115 9.88 4.09 14.08
N GLN A 116 10.32 2.93 13.55
CA GLN A 116 11.74 2.61 13.40
C GLN A 116 12.48 3.57 12.47
N ARG A 117 11.79 4.07 11.43
CA ARG A 117 12.38 4.98 10.44
C ARG A 117 12.16 6.46 10.76
N GLY A 118 11.32 6.78 11.73
CA GLY A 118 10.87 8.16 11.99
C GLY A 118 10.06 8.72 10.82
N TYR A 119 9.29 7.88 10.14
CA TYR A 119 8.48 8.25 8.98
C TYR A 119 7.02 8.46 9.38
N ARG A 120 6.32 9.30 8.61
CA ARG A 120 4.88 9.51 8.79
C ARG A 120 4.09 8.36 8.18
N LEU A 121 3.23 7.71 8.98
CA LEU A 121 2.26 6.73 8.50
C LEU A 121 1.04 7.46 7.94
N VAL A 122 0.64 7.12 6.71
CA VAL A 122 -0.41 7.79 5.94
C VAL A 122 -1.50 6.75 5.61
N PRO A 123 -2.75 6.97 6.02
CA PRO A 123 -3.89 6.12 5.68
C PRO A 123 -4.26 6.21 4.20
N GLY A 124 -4.99 5.21 3.70
CA GLY A 124 -5.32 5.07 2.28
C GLY A 124 -6.34 6.08 1.76
N HIS A 125 -7.43 6.30 2.49
CA HIS A 125 -8.61 7.02 2.01
C HIS A 125 -9.10 8.13 2.95
N ASP A 126 -8.25 8.61 3.85
CA ASP A 126 -8.61 9.62 4.84
C ASP A 126 -8.83 10.99 4.18
N PRO A 127 -10.07 11.54 4.24
CA PRO A 127 -10.43 12.77 3.55
C PRO A 127 -9.81 14.04 4.18
N VAL A 128 -9.20 13.93 5.34
CA VAL A 128 -8.52 15.04 6.03
C VAL A 128 -7.01 14.97 5.76
N VAL A 129 -6.44 13.78 5.84
CA VAL A 129 -4.98 13.58 5.71
C VAL A 129 -4.48 13.85 4.30
N TRP A 130 -5.17 13.34 3.27
CA TRP A 130 -4.70 13.46 1.90
C TRP A 130 -4.67 14.89 1.36
N PRO A 131 -5.72 15.73 1.55
CA PRO A 131 -5.64 17.13 1.14
C PRO A 131 -4.54 17.91 1.85
N ALA A 132 -4.37 17.68 3.16
CA ALA A 132 -3.31 18.32 3.94
C ALA A 132 -1.91 17.92 3.47
N LEU A 133 -1.68 16.63 3.23
CA LEU A 133 -0.41 16.10 2.72
C LEU A 133 -0.11 16.65 1.31
N THR A 134 -1.11 16.69 0.44
CA THR A 134 -0.96 17.22 -0.92
C THR A 134 -0.58 18.69 -0.90
N ALA A 135 -1.20 19.49 -0.06
CA ALA A 135 -0.87 20.90 0.11
C ALA A 135 0.59 21.07 0.61
N GLU A 136 0.99 20.31 1.64
CA GLU A 136 2.36 20.30 2.16
C GLU A 136 3.40 20.00 1.08
N LEU A 137 3.18 18.93 0.31
CA LEU A 137 4.11 18.49 -0.75
C LEU A 137 4.16 19.47 -1.93
N THR A 138 3.05 20.15 -2.25
CA THR A 138 2.99 21.15 -3.33
C THR A 138 3.78 22.41 -2.96
N VAL A 139 3.66 22.86 -1.73
CA VAL A 139 4.46 24.02 -1.23
C VAL A 139 5.95 23.72 -1.29
N THR A 140 6.34 22.49 -0.91
CA THR A 140 7.75 22.08 -0.94
C THR A 140 8.31 22.04 -2.38
N ARG A 141 7.50 21.64 -3.38
CA ARG A 141 7.90 21.70 -4.81
C ARG A 141 8.10 23.12 -5.32
N GLY A 142 7.33 24.11 -4.83
CA GLY A 142 7.47 25.52 -5.21
C GLY A 142 8.78 26.17 -4.73
N LEU A 143 9.48 25.55 -3.79
CA LEU A 143 10.79 26.01 -3.28
C LEU A 143 11.99 25.43 -4.06
N VAL A 144 11.77 24.46 -4.93
CA VAL A 144 12.81 23.91 -5.81
C VAL A 144 12.66 24.58 -7.17
N LYS A 145 13.45 25.64 -7.43
CA LYS A 145 13.61 26.14 -8.81
C LYS A 145 14.15 25.01 -9.68
N PRO A 146 13.53 24.74 -10.86
CA PRO A 146 14.14 23.84 -11.82
C PRO A 146 15.54 24.36 -12.21
N PRO A 147 16.48 23.45 -12.52
CA PRO A 147 17.82 23.81 -12.97
C PRO A 147 17.81 24.59 -14.28
#